data_743bcaa3974291b190d03219703561ec
#
_entry.id   743bcaa3974291b190d03219703561ec
#
_cell.length_a   1.000
_cell.length_b   1.000
_cell.length_c   1.000
_cell.angle_alpha   90.00
_cell.angle_beta   90.00
_cell.angle_gamma   90.00
#
_symmetry.space_group_name_H-M   'P 1'
#
loop_
_entity.id
_entity.type
_entity.pdbx_description
1 polymer ?
#
loop_
_entity_poly.entity_id
_entity_poly.type
_entity_poly.pdbx_seq_one_letter_code
_entity_poly.pdbx_strand_id
1 'polypeptide(L)'
;MKYTILIAFSILSHCVFGQSNLTGTWDTGEDNTIIEITEIDGKTTGKIKSSDNPKAKIGNVILKEVNKNGRIWVGKIYAAKRQEWYDAEITQKGDVLEIEISVGFFKKTIEWKKT
;
A
#
# COMPACT_ATOMS: atom_id res chain seq x y z
N MET A 1 -27.71 -33.85 15.94
CA MET A 1 -27.51 -33.48 15.73
C MET A 1 -27.00 -33.11 15.11
N LYS A 2 -26.79 -32.95 15.04
CA LYS A 2 -26.41 -32.50 14.62
C LYS A 2 -26.03 -31.68 14.01
N TYR A 3 -26.00 -31.40 14.07
CA TYR A 3 -25.69 -30.52 13.56
C TYR A 3 -24.94 -29.72 13.48
N THR A 4 -24.76 -29.66 13.81
CA THR A 4 -24.16 -28.80 13.86
C THR A 4 -23.24 -28.42 13.39
N ILE A 5 -23.03 -28.53 13.26
CA ILE A 5 -22.22 -28.02 12.88
C ILE A 5 -21.81 -27.27 12.21
N LEU A 6 -21.85 -26.92 12.20
CA LEU A 6 -21.48 -26.16 11.65
C LEU A 6 -20.90 -25.32 11.44
N ILE A 7 -20.90 -25.15 11.82
CA ILE A 7 -20.44 -24.32 11.65
C ILE A 7 -19.49 -23.88 11.37
N ALA A 8 -19.23 -24.11 11.52
CA ALA A 8 -18.47 -23.57 11.31
C ALA A 8 -17.90 -23.19 10.59
N PHE A 9 -17.96 -23.18 10.40
CA PHE A 9 -17.49 -22.67 9.66
C PHE A 9 -17.13 -21.81 9.33
N SER A 10 -17.41 -21.65 9.53
CA SER A 10 -17.23 -20.79 9.12
C SER A 10 -16.54 -20.09 9.03
N ILE A 11 -16.40 -20.01 9.32
CA ILE A 11 -15.93 -19.33 9.21
C ILE A 11 -15.02 -18.99 8.79
N LEU A 12 -14.82 -19.11 8.84
CA LEU A 12 -14.20 -18.70 8.46
C LEU A 12 -13.80 -18.11 7.83
N SER A 13 -13.97 -18.11 7.70
CA SER A 13 -13.72 -17.47 7.05
C SER A 13 -13.38 -16.62 6.82
N HIS A 14 -13.34 -16.29 7.34
CA HIS A 14 -13.15 -15.41 7.03
C HIS A 14 -12.32 -14.89 6.86
N CYS A 15 -12.16 -15.13 7.11
CA CYS A 15 -11.46 -14.62 6.98
C CYS A 15 -10.89 -14.19 6.43
N VAL A 16 -10.80 -14.37 6.36
CA VAL A 16 -10.23 -13.83 5.78
C VAL A 16 -10.01 -13.08 5.20
N PHE A 17 -10.16 -12.75 5.28
CA PHE A 17 -9.98 -11.99 4.70
C PHE A 17 -9.52 -11.13 4.72
N GLY A 18 -9.67 -11.28 4.96
CA GLY A 18 -9.55 -10.09 4.82
C GLY A 18 -8.57 -9.39 5.16
N GLN A 19 -8.20 -9.52 4.94
CA GLN A 19 -7.30 -8.82 5.09
C GLN A 19 -7.21 -7.80 4.35
N SER A 20 -7.47 -6.90 4.81
CA SER A 20 -7.25 -5.81 4.09
C SER A 20 -5.87 -5.76 3.74
N ASN A 21 -5.63 -5.43 2.59
CA ASN A 21 -4.29 -5.24 2.16
C ASN A 21 -4.28 -4.00 1.30
N LEU A 22 -3.13 -3.63 0.84
CA LEU A 22 -2.97 -2.38 0.12
C LEU A 22 -3.12 -2.57 -1.39
N THR A 23 -3.41 -3.79 -1.86
CA THR A 23 -3.48 -4.05 -3.29
C THR A 23 -4.54 -3.21 -3.97
N GLY A 24 -4.23 -2.77 -5.17
CA GLY A 24 -5.13 -1.94 -5.96
C GLY A 24 -4.39 -0.78 -6.57
N THR A 25 -5.17 0.17 -7.09
CA THR A 25 -4.60 1.35 -7.71
C THR A 25 -4.93 2.57 -6.88
N TRP A 26 -3.95 3.46 -6.80
CA TRP A 26 -4.02 4.61 -5.90
C TRP A 26 -3.54 5.86 -6.62
N ASP A 27 -4.29 6.94 -6.46
CA ASP A 27 -3.94 8.24 -7.04
C ASP A 27 -3.08 8.99 -6.04
N THR A 28 -1.89 9.38 -6.44
CA THR A 28 -0.98 10.10 -5.56
C THR A 28 -1.34 11.58 -5.40
N GLY A 29 -2.20 12.09 -6.28
CA GLY A 29 -2.56 13.50 -6.26
C GLY A 29 -1.56 14.40 -6.97
N GLU A 30 -0.53 13.84 -7.58
CA GLU A 30 0.48 14.62 -8.29
C GLU A 30 0.61 14.12 -9.73
N ASP A 31 0.47 15.04 -10.69
CA ASP A 31 0.69 14.76 -12.11
C ASP A 31 -0.11 13.56 -12.60
N ASN A 32 -1.30 13.36 -12.06
CA ASN A 32 -2.15 12.20 -12.40
C ASN A 32 -1.39 10.89 -12.30
N THR A 33 -0.49 10.79 -11.33
CA THR A 33 0.32 9.60 -11.14
C THR A 33 -0.49 8.56 -10.36
N ILE A 34 -0.65 7.41 -10.97
CA ILE A 34 -1.37 6.28 -10.37
C ILE A 34 -0.34 5.21 -10.03
N ILE A 35 -0.44 4.71 -8.81
CA ILE A 35 0.43 3.64 -8.34
C ILE A 35 -0.40 2.37 -8.23
N GLU A 36 0.14 1.28 -8.73
CA GLU A 36 -0.48 -0.03 -8.57
C GLU A 36 0.29 -0.82 -7.54
N ILE A 37 -0.41 -1.21 -6.48
CA ILE A 37 0.18 -2.02 -5.42
C ILE A 37 -0.26 -3.46 -5.64
N THR A 38 0.71 -4.36 -5.71
CA THR A 38 0.45 -5.78 -5.90
C THR A 38 1.18 -6.58 -4.84
N GLU A 39 0.66 -7.77 -4.58
CA GLU A 39 1.33 -8.72 -3.69
C GLU A 39 1.61 -9.98 -4.48
N ILE A 40 2.89 -10.34 -4.58
CA ILE A 40 3.33 -11.52 -5.30
C ILE A 40 4.28 -12.28 -4.40
N ASP A 41 3.96 -13.55 -4.12
CA ASP A 41 4.79 -14.42 -3.26
C ASP A 41 5.05 -13.77 -1.90
N GLY A 42 4.04 -13.14 -1.34
CA GLY A 42 4.14 -12.50 -0.04
C GLY A 42 4.87 -11.17 -0.04
N LYS A 43 5.28 -10.69 -1.21
CA LYS A 43 5.96 -9.40 -1.33
C LYS A 43 5.02 -8.36 -1.89
N THR A 44 4.88 -7.27 -1.17
CA THR A 44 4.02 -6.16 -1.57
C THR A 44 4.88 -5.04 -2.15
N THR A 45 4.58 -4.66 -3.38
CA THR A 45 5.31 -3.59 -4.06
C THR A 45 4.33 -2.65 -4.72
N GLY A 46 4.76 -1.40 -4.89
CA GLY A 46 3.99 -0.41 -5.64
C GLY A 46 4.78 0.08 -6.83
N LYS A 47 4.15 0.10 -7.98
CA LYS A 47 4.77 0.51 -9.24
C LYS A 47 3.97 1.63 -9.87
N ILE A 48 4.66 2.48 -10.61
CA ILE A 48 4.00 3.53 -11.37
C ILE A 48 3.23 2.88 -12.51
N LYS A 49 1.91 3.02 -12.47
CA LYS A 49 1.05 2.49 -13.53
C LYS A 49 0.85 3.50 -14.64
N SER A 50 0.69 4.77 -14.28
CA SER A 50 0.52 5.84 -15.25
C SER A 50 0.90 7.15 -14.60
N SER A 51 1.27 8.14 -15.41
CA SER A 51 1.64 9.46 -14.93
C SER A 51 1.70 10.43 -16.10
N ASP A 52 1.36 11.69 -15.81
CA ASP A 52 1.55 12.77 -16.78
C ASP A 52 2.92 13.40 -16.67
N ASN A 53 3.71 13.00 -15.68
CA ASN A 53 5.06 13.53 -15.53
C ASN A 53 5.98 12.84 -16.54
N PRO A 54 6.59 13.58 -17.45
CA PRO A 54 7.43 12.97 -18.49
C PRO A 54 8.66 12.28 -17.92
N LYS A 55 9.04 12.60 -16.69
CA LYS A 55 10.19 11.95 -16.05
C LYS A 55 9.80 10.66 -15.35
N ALA A 56 8.51 10.40 -15.18
CA ALA A 56 8.08 9.17 -14.53
C ALA A 56 8.26 7.99 -15.47
N LYS A 57 8.80 6.90 -14.94
CA LYS A 57 9.00 5.70 -15.73
C LYS A 57 7.98 4.67 -15.34
N ILE A 58 7.08 4.37 -16.26
CA ILE A 58 6.02 3.40 -16.03
C ILE A 58 6.64 2.05 -15.68
N GLY A 59 6.13 1.42 -14.64
CA GLY A 59 6.63 0.13 -14.18
C GLY A 59 7.71 0.22 -13.13
N ASN A 60 8.26 1.40 -12.87
CA ASN A 60 9.26 1.54 -11.82
C ASN A 60 8.63 1.29 -10.45
N VAL A 61 9.37 0.56 -9.63
CA VAL A 61 8.96 0.32 -8.25
C VAL A 61 9.27 1.58 -7.43
N ILE A 62 8.24 2.10 -6.75
CA ILE A 62 8.41 3.25 -5.87
C ILE A 62 8.00 2.94 -4.43
N LEU A 63 7.48 1.76 -4.18
CA LEU A 63 7.12 1.31 -2.84
C LEU A 63 7.56 -0.14 -2.73
N LYS A 64 8.37 -0.46 -1.72
CA LYS A 64 8.92 -1.81 -1.58
C LYS A 64 9.10 -2.20 -0.12
N GLU A 65 9.36 -3.48 0.09
CA GLU A 65 9.64 -4.04 1.42
C GLU A 65 8.52 -3.71 2.40
N VAL A 66 7.29 -3.81 1.90
CA VAL A 66 6.12 -3.45 2.69
C VAL A 66 5.68 -4.65 3.50
N ASN A 67 5.64 -4.48 4.80
CA ASN A 67 5.25 -5.54 5.72
C ASN A 67 4.24 -5.02 6.73
N LYS A 68 3.30 -5.87 7.10
CA LYS A 68 2.33 -5.48 8.10
C LYS A 68 2.96 -5.53 9.49
N ASN A 69 2.72 -4.48 10.26
CA ASN A 69 3.23 -4.37 11.62
C ASN A 69 2.09 -3.87 12.50
N GLY A 70 1.32 -4.81 13.04
CA GLY A 70 0.15 -4.45 13.81
C GLY A 70 -0.93 -3.87 12.93
N ARG A 71 -1.29 -2.62 13.19
CA ARG A 71 -2.36 -1.95 12.44
C ARG A 71 -1.86 -1.12 11.30
N ILE A 72 -0.55 -1.01 11.15
CA ILE A 72 0.04 -0.21 10.09
C ILE A 72 0.90 -1.10 9.21
N TRP A 73 1.33 -0.53 8.11
CA TRP A 73 2.29 -1.17 7.22
C TRP A 73 3.57 -0.37 7.26
N VAL A 74 4.71 -1.04 7.23
CA VAL A 74 6.00 -0.36 7.15
C VAL A 74 6.69 -0.78 5.87
N GLY A 75 7.41 0.14 5.28
CA GLY A 75 8.10 -0.14 4.03
C GLY A 75 9.02 0.99 3.65
N LYS A 76 9.39 1.02 2.38
CA LYS A 76 10.25 2.07 1.85
C LYS A 76 9.61 2.68 0.62
N ILE A 77 9.66 4.01 0.54
CA ILE A 77 9.09 4.74 -0.57
C ILE A 77 10.19 5.56 -1.23
N TYR A 78 10.12 5.63 -2.56
CA TYR A 78 11.11 6.35 -3.36
C TYR A 78 10.64 7.78 -3.59
N ALA A 79 11.49 8.75 -3.23
CA ALA A 79 11.21 10.15 -3.48
C ALA A 79 12.00 10.58 -4.71
N ALA A 80 11.30 10.72 -5.84
CA ALA A 80 11.95 10.99 -7.12
C ALA A 80 12.75 12.30 -7.12
N LYS A 81 12.24 13.32 -6.43
CA LYS A 81 12.93 14.61 -6.41
C LYS A 81 14.25 14.55 -5.70
N ARG A 82 14.41 13.62 -4.77
CA ARG A 82 15.65 13.47 -4.01
C ARG A 82 16.44 12.25 -4.46
N GLN A 83 15.82 11.40 -5.28
CA GLN A 83 16.43 10.17 -5.77
C GLN A 83 16.91 9.28 -4.63
N GLU A 84 16.08 9.18 -3.61
CA GLU A 84 16.39 8.39 -2.42
C GLU A 84 15.17 7.62 -1.94
N TRP A 85 15.44 6.51 -1.25
CA TRP A 85 14.42 5.72 -0.58
C TRP A 85 14.33 6.17 0.87
N TYR A 86 13.11 6.29 1.37
CA TYR A 86 12.87 6.69 2.76
C TYR A 86 11.98 5.66 3.43
N ASP A 87 12.13 5.55 4.75
CA ASP A 87 11.22 4.72 5.53
C ASP A 87 9.84 5.34 5.53
N ALA A 88 8.83 4.49 5.47
CA ALA A 88 7.45 4.93 5.41
C ALA A 88 6.58 4.06 6.29
N GLU A 89 5.59 4.70 6.93
CA GLU A 89 4.54 4.01 7.66
C GLU A 89 3.23 4.31 6.96
N ILE A 90 2.47 3.26 6.65
CA ILE A 90 1.25 3.38 5.87
C ILE A 90 0.07 2.96 6.72
N THR A 91 -0.92 3.83 6.81
CA THR A 91 -2.17 3.54 7.51
C THR A 91 -3.30 3.63 6.50
N GLN A 92 -4.08 2.56 6.40
CA GLN A 92 -5.22 2.56 5.51
C GLN A 92 -6.43 3.07 6.26
N LYS A 93 -7.05 4.12 5.73
CA LYS A 93 -8.26 4.70 6.29
C LYS A 93 -9.32 4.70 5.20
N GLY A 94 -10.04 3.58 5.08
CA GLY A 94 -11.01 3.44 4.02
C GLY A 94 -10.35 3.50 2.65
N ASP A 95 -10.75 4.47 1.85
CA ASP A 95 -10.24 4.63 0.49
C ASP A 95 -9.02 5.54 0.42
N VAL A 96 -8.40 5.80 1.57
CA VAL A 96 -7.23 6.67 1.64
C VAL A 96 -6.09 5.92 2.30
N LEU A 97 -4.90 6.04 1.73
CA LEU A 97 -3.67 5.61 2.39
C LEU A 97 -2.97 6.85 2.91
N GLU A 98 -2.77 6.88 4.23
CA GLU A 98 -2.00 7.94 4.85
C GLU A 98 -0.58 7.42 5.01
N ILE A 99 0.37 8.08 4.36
CA ILE A 99 1.76 7.62 4.33
C ILE A 99 2.62 8.64 5.05
N GLU A 100 3.23 8.20 6.16
CA GLU A 100 4.14 9.05 6.91
C GLU A 100 5.56 8.69 6.53
N ILE A 101 6.29 9.65 6.00
CA ILE A 101 7.62 9.45 5.47
C ILE A 101 8.64 10.10 6.41
N SER A 102 9.62 9.33 6.82
CA SER A 102 10.69 9.82 7.70
C SER A 102 11.78 10.45 6.85
N VAL A 103 11.99 11.76 7.02
CA VAL A 103 12.98 12.51 6.24
C VAL A 103 13.91 13.21 7.22
N GLY A 104 15.02 12.55 7.56
CA GLY A 104 15.97 13.08 8.50
C GLY A 104 15.33 13.30 9.86
N PHE A 105 15.30 14.55 10.31
CA PHE A 105 14.80 14.87 11.63
C PHE A 105 13.28 15.04 11.69
N PHE A 106 12.59 15.05 10.56
CA PHE A 106 11.16 15.32 10.57
C PHE A 106 10.43 14.28 9.74
N LYS A 107 9.11 14.33 9.87
CA LYS A 107 8.24 13.41 9.14
C LYS A 107 7.32 14.23 8.26
N LYS A 108 7.03 13.66 7.09
CA LYS A 108 6.13 14.26 6.13
C LYS A 108 5.00 13.28 5.88
N THR A 109 3.76 13.77 5.89
CA THR A 109 2.60 12.92 5.64
C THR A 109 2.00 13.25 4.29
N ILE A 110 1.77 12.22 3.49
CA ILE A 110 1.08 12.35 2.21
C ILE A 110 -0.10 11.40 2.20
N GLU A 111 -1.02 11.62 1.27
CA GLU A 111 -2.20 10.77 1.14
C GLU A 111 -2.35 10.30 -0.30
N TRP A 112 -2.62 9.02 -0.45
CA TRP A 112 -3.00 8.47 -1.74
C TRP A 112 -4.46 8.05 -1.66
N LYS A 113 -5.21 8.28 -2.73
CA LYS A 113 -6.64 7.98 -2.74
C LYS A 113 -6.92 6.84 -3.70
N LYS A 114 -7.79 5.94 -3.27
CA LYS A 114 -8.17 4.81 -4.10
C LYS A 114 -8.87 5.31 -5.37
N THR A 115 -8.49 4.72 -6.48
CA THR A 115 -9.12 5.07 -7.76
C THR A 115 -10.34 4.21 -8.04
#